data_4972c9208b4fe3cf14cfe4c21eccd62b
#
_entry.id   4972c9208b4fe3cf14cfe4c21eccd62b
#
_cell.length_a   1.000
_cell.length_b   1.000
_cell.length_c   1.000
_cell.angle_alpha   90.00
_cell.angle_beta   90.00
_cell.angle_gamma   90.00
#
_symmetry.space_group_name_H-M   'P 1'
#
loop_
_entity.id
_entity.type
_entity.pdbx_description
1 polymer ?
#
loop_
_entity_poly.entity_id
_entity_poly.type
_entity_poly.pdbx_seq_one_letter_code
_entity_poly.pdbx_strand_id
1 'polypeptide(L)'
;MNAVKLPTHVNHSALQIDRARPEPPQTVELMAGAKAGDQSAVNLLLDRHRNSLEQLVRMRLDKKIQNRVGVSDVVQDVLIEANRRLPKYLESPVMPFHLWVRQIARDRIIDAHRRHRVSAKRSVDRERSMYVPGGCGQSSMHLASLLGDSRVSPAEAMIQQEMGRKVKDAISMLGETDAEIIVMRHYEHLTNQEISTLLNVSEPAASMRYLRAIRRLKEQMQQLDPSFQSNEELI
;
A
#
# COMPACT_ATOMS: atom_id res chain seq x y z
N MET A 1 18.03 6.68 50.38
CA MET A 1 16.85 6.11 49.67
C MET A 1 16.33 7.18 48.71
N ASN A 2 16.86 7.22 47.50
CA ASN A 2 16.41 8.15 46.47
C ASN A 2 15.73 7.31 45.40
N ALA A 3 14.40 7.44 45.29
CA ALA A 3 13.59 6.85 44.25
C ALA A 3 13.80 7.62 42.96
N VAL A 4 14.41 6.97 41.97
CA VAL A 4 14.53 7.48 40.60
C VAL A 4 13.14 7.38 39.94
N LYS A 5 12.52 8.54 39.72
CA LYS A 5 11.28 8.67 38.98
C LYS A 5 11.58 8.44 37.48
N LEU A 6 11.09 7.35 36.91
CA LEU A 6 11.06 7.11 35.48
C LEU A 6 10.10 8.10 34.78
N PRO A 7 10.45 8.71 33.66
CA PRO A 7 9.53 9.55 32.90
C PRO A 7 8.54 8.68 32.13
N THR A 8 7.29 8.64 32.58
CA THR A 8 6.13 8.09 31.89
C THR A 8 5.64 9.12 30.85
N HIS A 9 6.25 9.20 29.69
CA HIS A 9 5.64 9.76 28.50
C HIS A 9 5.96 8.87 27.30
N VAL A 10 5.29 7.74 27.24
CA VAL A 10 5.12 7.00 25.98
C VAL A 10 4.14 7.84 25.17
N ASN A 11 4.62 8.42 24.06
CA ASN A 11 3.79 9.16 23.13
C ASN A 11 2.80 8.19 22.46
N HIS A 12 1.60 8.08 23.05
CA HIS A 12 0.50 7.23 22.58
C HIS A 12 -0.10 7.69 21.25
N SER A 13 0.44 8.75 20.65
CA SER A 13 -0.09 9.33 19.41
C SER A 13 0.22 8.51 18.16
N ALA A 14 1.21 7.60 18.20
CA ALA A 14 1.58 6.76 17.06
C ALA A 14 0.83 5.42 16.98
N LEU A 15 0.12 5.05 18.05
CA LEU A 15 -0.69 3.83 18.15
C LEU A 15 -2.18 4.17 18.30
N GLN A 16 -2.69 5.16 17.56
CA GLN A 16 -4.13 5.25 17.39
C GLN A 16 -4.59 3.93 16.77
N ILE A 17 -5.38 3.17 17.54
CA ILE A 17 -6.10 1.99 17.09
C ILE A 17 -7.05 2.46 16.00
N ASP A 18 -6.57 2.37 14.79
CA ASP A 18 -7.19 2.87 13.58
C ASP A 18 -8.25 1.82 13.19
N ARG A 19 -9.50 2.06 13.57
CA ARG A 19 -10.64 1.18 13.27
C ARG A 19 -10.84 1.14 11.75
N ALA A 20 -11.24 -0.03 11.22
CA ALA A 20 -11.61 -0.14 9.80
C ALA A 20 -12.60 0.97 9.45
N ARG A 21 -12.34 1.65 8.34
CA ARG A 21 -13.27 2.68 7.87
C ARG A 21 -14.61 2.04 7.57
N PRO A 22 -15.71 2.55 8.14
CA PRO A 22 -17.02 2.07 7.75
C PRO A 22 -17.23 2.36 6.26
N GLU A 23 -17.99 1.49 5.59
CA GLU A 23 -18.40 1.74 4.21
C GLU A 23 -19.14 3.08 4.14
N PRO A 24 -18.81 3.96 3.18
CA PRO A 24 -19.57 5.20 2.99
C PRO A 24 -21.07 4.91 2.75
N PRO A 25 -21.97 5.70 3.30
CA PRO A 25 -23.43 5.48 3.16
C PRO A 25 -23.86 5.25 1.71
N GLN A 26 -23.34 6.04 0.77
CA GLN A 26 -23.61 5.88 -0.66
C GLN A 26 -23.15 4.52 -1.21
N THR A 27 -22.05 3.98 -0.72
CA THR A 27 -21.57 2.64 -1.14
C THR A 27 -22.55 1.57 -0.64
N VAL A 28 -23.06 1.72 0.58
CA VAL A 28 -24.07 0.81 1.16
C VAL A 28 -25.37 0.84 0.36
N GLU A 29 -25.86 2.02 -0.02
CA GLU A 29 -27.05 2.20 -0.85
C GLU A 29 -26.88 1.57 -2.23
N LEU A 30 -25.73 1.80 -2.90
CA LEU A 30 -25.45 1.22 -4.21
C LEU A 30 -25.30 -0.31 -4.14
N MET A 31 -24.74 -0.85 -3.06
CA MET A 31 -24.68 -2.30 -2.83
C MET A 31 -26.08 -2.89 -2.64
N ALA A 32 -26.97 -2.20 -1.94
CA ALA A 32 -28.36 -2.63 -1.78
C ALA A 32 -29.11 -2.63 -3.13
N GLY A 33 -28.95 -1.58 -3.95
CA GLY A 33 -29.52 -1.51 -5.30
C GLY A 33 -28.96 -2.61 -6.21
N ALA A 34 -27.65 -2.83 -6.19
CA ALA A 34 -26.99 -3.90 -6.95
C ALA A 34 -27.52 -5.30 -6.54
N LYS A 35 -27.75 -5.51 -5.24
CA LYS A 35 -28.36 -6.75 -4.72
C LYS A 35 -29.80 -6.94 -5.17
N ALA A 36 -30.54 -5.84 -5.37
CA ALA A 36 -31.90 -5.85 -5.93
C ALA A 36 -31.92 -6.04 -7.46
N GLY A 37 -30.76 -6.13 -8.13
CA GLY A 37 -30.65 -6.33 -9.59
C GLY A 37 -30.63 -5.02 -10.39
N ASP A 38 -30.46 -3.85 -9.74
CA ASP A 38 -30.31 -2.58 -10.44
C ASP A 38 -28.94 -2.45 -11.09
N GLN A 39 -28.90 -2.55 -12.42
CA GLN A 39 -27.68 -2.42 -13.20
C GLN A 39 -27.08 -1.02 -13.13
N SER A 40 -27.87 0.02 -12.94
CA SER A 40 -27.38 1.39 -12.74
C SER A 40 -26.60 1.51 -11.43
N ALA A 41 -27.13 0.90 -10.36
CA ALA A 41 -26.43 0.85 -9.07
C ALA A 41 -25.08 0.09 -9.17
N VAL A 42 -25.05 -1.03 -9.92
CA VAL A 42 -23.80 -1.77 -10.19
C VAL A 42 -22.78 -0.88 -10.90
N ASN A 43 -23.18 -0.20 -11.96
CA ASN A 43 -22.30 0.67 -12.74
C ASN A 43 -21.74 1.81 -11.89
N LEU A 44 -22.61 2.49 -11.12
CA LEU A 44 -22.20 3.58 -10.23
C LEU A 44 -21.27 3.09 -9.10
N LEU A 45 -21.56 1.91 -8.54
CA LEU A 45 -20.74 1.31 -7.49
C LEU A 45 -19.31 1.06 -7.99
N LEU A 46 -19.16 0.47 -9.17
CA LEU A 46 -17.85 0.18 -9.76
C LEU A 46 -17.12 1.45 -10.20
N ASP A 47 -17.84 2.39 -10.83
CA ASP A 47 -17.25 3.65 -11.30
C ASP A 47 -16.75 4.54 -10.16
N ARG A 48 -17.43 4.55 -9.03
CA ARG A 48 -16.99 5.24 -7.81
C ARG A 48 -15.58 4.85 -7.37
N HIS A 49 -15.18 3.61 -7.60
CA HIS A 49 -13.87 3.08 -7.21
C HIS A 49 -12.81 3.20 -8.32
N ARG A 50 -13.19 3.61 -9.53
CA ARG A 50 -12.29 3.71 -10.70
C ARG A 50 -11.04 4.53 -10.41
N ASN A 51 -11.19 5.75 -9.90
CA ASN A 51 -10.05 6.64 -9.63
C ASN A 51 -9.06 6.06 -8.61
N SER A 52 -9.58 5.44 -7.54
CA SER A 52 -8.73 4.77 -6.54
C SER A 52 -8.00 3.56 -7.12
N LEU A 53 -8.66 2.81 -8.00
CA LEU A 53 -8.06 1.70 -8.73
C LEU A 53 -6.99 2.17 -9.71
N GLU A 54 -7.21 3.27 -10.44
CA GLU A 54 -6.20 3.86 -11.32
C GLU A 54 -4.95 4.27 -10.55
N GLN A 55 -5.12 4.92 -9.40
CA GLN A 55 -4.02 5.29 -8.53
C GLN A 55 -3.26 4.04 -8.04
N LEU A 56 -3.97 3.02 -7.58
CA LEU A 56 -3.40 1.76 -7.12
C LEU A 56 -2.62 1.05 -8.24
N VAL A 57 -3.23 0.90 -9.42
CA VAL A 57 -2.59 0.24 -10.58
C VAL A 57 -1.36 1.03 -11.03
N ARG A 58 -1.47 2.37 -11.17
CA ARG A 58 -0.36 3.25 -11.53
C ARG A 58 0.78 3.17 -10.54
N MET A 59 0.47 3.06 -9.28
CA MET A 59 1.43 2.95 -8.20
C MET A 59 2.16 1.60 -8.22
N ARG A 60 1.44 0.50 -8.44
CA ARG A 60 1.96 -0.87 -8.32
C ARG A 60 2.43 -1.50 -9.62
N LEU A 61 2.02 -0.99 -10.77
CA LEU A 61 2.43 -1.51 -12.07
C LEU A 61 3.81 -0.97 -12.45
N ASP A 62 4.75 -1.86 -12.77
CA ASP A 62 6.10 -1.50 -13.20
C ASP A 62 6.07 -0.57 -14.42
N LYS A 63 6.89 0.49 -14.44
CA LYS A 63 6.99 1.44 -15.56
C LYS A 63 7.30 0.76 -16.89
N LYS A 64 8.13 -0.30 -16.89
CA LYS A 64 8.43 -1.08 -18.10
C LYS A 64 7.18 -1.79 -18.64
N ILE A 65 6.28 -2.19 -17.75
CA ILE A 65 5.01 -2.83 -18.11
C ILE A 65 3.97 -1.78 -18.50
N GLN A 66 3.93 -0.64 -17.80
CA GLN A 66 3.03 0.50 -18.16
C GLN A 66 3.21 0.98 -19.60
N ASN A 67 4.41 0.87 -20.15
CA ASN A 67 4.69 1.21 -21.56
C ASN A 67 4.11 0.18 -22.56
N ARG A 68 3.67 -0.99 -22.09
CA ARG A 68 3.13 -2.07 -22.93
C ARG A 68 1.65 -2.34 -22.68
N VAL A 69 1.22 -2.09 -21.45
CA VAL A 69 -0.17 -2.29 -21.00
C VAL A 69 -0.60 -1.01 -20.30
N GLY A 70 -1.61 -0.36 -20.82
CA GLY A 70 -2.14 0.86 -20.25
C GLY A 70 -2.66 0.62 -18.83
N VAL A 71 -2.47 1.60 -17.96
CA VAL A 71 -3.10 1.57 -16.61
C VAL A 71 -4.61 1.38 -16.74
N SER A 72 -5.22 2.08 -17.72
CA SER A 72 -6.66 1.99 -18.01
C SER A 72 -7.10 0.58 -18.39
N ASP A 73 -6.29 -0.15 -19.15
CA ASP A 73 -6.61 -1.52 -19.56
C ASP A 73 -6.64 -2.47 -18.37
N VAL A 74 -5.66 -2.33 -17.45
CA VAL A 74 -5.63 -3.12 -16.22
C VAL A 74 -6.82 -2.76 -15.32
N VAL A 75 -7.17 -1.48 -15.21
CA VAL A 75 -8.35 -1.05 -14.43
C VAL A 75 -9.63 -1.60 -15.04
N GLN A 76 -9.74 -1.60 -16.36
CA GLN A 76 -10.89 -2.19 -17.06
C GLN A 76 -11.00 -3.70 -16.77
N ASP A 77 -9.89 -4.43 -16.84
CA ASP A 77 -9.85 -5.86 -16.47
C ASP A 77 -10.30 -6.08 -15.01
N VAL A 78 -9.89 -5.19 -14.09
CA VAL A 78 -10.33 -5.23 -12.68
C VAL A 78 -11.84 -5.03 -12.56
N LEU A 79 -12.40 -4.02 -13.24
CA LEU A 79 -13.83 -3.71 -13.17
C LEU A 79 -14.68 -4.82 -13.80
N ILE A 80 -14.25 -5.39 -14.92
CA ILE A 80 -14.91 -6.53 -15.53
C ILE A 80 -14.93 -7.73 -14.56
N GLU A 81 -13.80 -8.03 -13.95
CA GLU A 81 -13.71 -9.14 -13.00
C GLU A 81 -14.50 -8.86 -11.72
N ALA A 82 -14.50 -7.63 -11.22
CA ALA A 82 -15.31 -7.21 -10.09
C ALA A 82 -16.80 -7.37 -10.41
N ASN A 83 -17.25 -6.90 -11.57
CA ASN A 83 -18.62 -7.06 -12.01
C ASN A 83 -19.04 -8.54 -12.07
N ARG A 84 -18.17 -9.40 -12.61
CA ARG A 84 -18.41 -10.86 -12.70
C ARG A 84 -18.54 -11.52 -11.33
N ARG A 85 -17.74 -11.09 -10.34
CA ARG A 85 -17.72 -11.67 -8.98
C ARG A 85 -18.70 -10.98 -8.02
N LEU A 86 -19.25 -9.83 -8.40
CA LEU A 86 -20.11 -8.99 -7.54
C LEU A 86 -21.32 -9.75 -6.97
N PRO A 87 -22.08 -10.55 -7.76
CA PRO A 87 -23.24 -11.28 -7.21
C PRO A 87 -22.84 -12.16 -6.00
N LYS A 88 -21.77 -12.92 -6.12
CA LYS A 88 -21.26 -13.77 -5.05
C LYS A 88 -20.78 -12.96 -3.83
N TYR A 89 -20.15 -11.83 -4.05
CA TYR A 89 -19.74 -10.94 -2.96
C TYR A 89 -20.95 -10.38 -2.21
N LEU A 90 -22.00 -9.95 -2.92
CA LEU A 90 -23.21 -9.39 -2.33
C LEU A 90 -24.05 -10.42 -1.54
N GLU A 91 -23.91 -11.72 -1.85
CA GLU A 91 -24.54 -12.78 -1.06
C GLU A 91 -23.91 -12.89 0.35
N SER A 92 -22.58 -12.79 0.42
CA SER A 92 -21.83 -12.94 1.68
C SER A 92 -20.59 -12.06 1.67
N PRO A 93 -20.71 -10.77 2.02
CA PRO A 93 -19.57 -9.86 2.10
C PRO A 93 -18.63 -10.27 3.23
N VAL A 94 -17.41 -10.72 2.89
CA VAL A 94 -16.40 -11.18 3.85
C VAL A 94 -15.46 -10.07 4.31
N MET A 95 -15.48 -8.93 3.61
CA MET A 95 -14.67 -7.73 3.90
C MET A 95 -15.34 -6.50 3.28
N PRO A 96 -14.94 -5.26 3.67
CA PRO A 96 -15.41 -4.03 3.02
C PRO A 96 -15.21 -4.04 1.51
N PHE A 97 -16.13 -3.42 0.77
CA PHE A 97 -16.15 -3.44 -0.70
C PHE A 97 -14.86 -2.89 -1.31
N HIS A 98 -14.34 -1.78 -0.79
CA HIS A 98 -13.09 -1.18 -1.27
C HIS A 98 -11.88 -2.12 -1.13
N LEU A 99 -11.82 -2.93 -0.05
CA LEU A 99 -10.76 -3.93 0.15
C LEU A 99 -10.93 -5.11 -0.80
N TRP A 100 -12.17 -5.54 -1.03
CA TRP A 100 -12.46 -6.62 -1.95
C TRP A 100 -12.08 -6.26 -3.39
N VAL A 101 -12.44 -5.06 -3.87
CA VAL A 101 -12.05 -4.59 -5.21
C VAL A 101 -10.52 -4.42 -5.31
N ARG A 102 -9.88 -3.91 -4.24
CA ARG A 102 -8.42 -3.81 -4.16
C ARG A 102 -7.75 -5.18 -4.30
N GLN A 103 -8.30 -6.21 -3.68
CA GLN A 103 -7.75 -7.57 -3.82
C GLN A 103 -7.82 -8.06 -5.27
N ILE A 104 -8.93 -7.82 -5.96
CA ILE A 104 -9.05 -8.12 -7.40
C ILE A 104 -8.01 -7.35 -8.21
N ALA A 105 -7.80 -6.06 -7.91
CA ALA A 105 -6.78 -5.24 -8.57
C ALA A 105 -5.37 -5.81 -8.37
N ARG A 106 -5.03 -6.22 -7.14
CA ARG A 106 -3.74 -6.87 -6.84
C ARG A 106 -3.54 -8.13 -7.69
N ASP A 107 -4.54 -8.99 -7.77
CA ASP A 107 -4.47 -10.21 -8.58
C ASP A 107 -4.24 -9.88 -10.06
N ARG A 108 -4.95 -8.88 -10.61
CA ARG A 108 -4.77 -8.44 -12.01
C ARG A 108 -3.40 -7.81 -12.27
N ILE A 109 -2.86 -7.05 -11.32
CA ILE A 109 -1.50 -6.51 -11.42
C ILE A 109 -0.47 -7.64 -11.43
N ILE A 110 -0.61 -8.63 -10.55
CA ILE A 110 0.27 -9.82 -10.53
C ILE A 110 0.18 -10.58 -11.85
N ASP A 111 -1.02 -10.78 -12.39
CA ASP A 111 -1.22 -11.42 -13.70
C ASP A 111 -0.59 -10.62 -14.85
N ALA A 112 -0.67 -9.30 -14.83
CA ALA A 112 -0.01 -8.43 -15.80
C ALA A 112 1.52 -8.59 -15.71
N HIS A 113 2.09 -8.54 -14.51
CA HIS A 113 3.52 -8.80 -14.29
C HIS A 113 3.93 -10.19 -14.79
N ARG A 114 3.17 -11.22 -14.48
CA ARG A 114 3.46 -12.60 -14.88
C ARG A 114 3.41 -12.76 -16.41
N ARG A 115 2.38 -12.24 -17.08
CA ARG A 115 2.25 -12.27 -18.55
C ARG A 115 3.43 -11.62 -19.25
N HIS A 116 3.88 -10.46 -18.75
CA HIS A 116 4.98 -9.72 -19.36
C HIS A 116 6.36 -10.24 -19.02
N ARG A 117 6.54 -10.92 -17.87
CA ARG A 117 7.78 -11.64 -17.55
C ARG A 117 7.99 -12.87 -18.41
N VAL A 118 6.94 -13.64 -18.69
CA VAL A 118 7.02 -14.81 -19.58
C VAL A 118 7.38 -14.37 -21.00
N SER A 119 6.86 -13.23 -21.46
CA SER A 119 7.23 -12.62 -22.74
C SER A 119 8.66 -12.07 -22.76
N ALA A 120 9.20 -11.64 -21.62
CA ALA A 120 10.56 -11.12 -21.46
C ALA A 120 11.62 -12.23 -21.19
N LYS A 121 11.22 -13.49 -21.07
CA LYS A 121 12.17 -14.63 -20.88
C LYS A 121 13.15 -14.86 -22.03
N ARG A 122 13.05 -14.08 -23.12
CA ARG A 122 14.11 -14.00 -24.16
C ARG A 122 15.15 -12.91 -23.89
N SER A 123 15.05 -12.15 -22.83
CA SER A 123 15.98 -11.11 -22.43
C SER A 123 16.40 -11.36 -20.99
N VAL A 124 17.71 -11.56 -20.82
CA VAL A 124 18.38 -11.83 -19.55
C VAL A 124 18.17 -10.67 -18.59
N ASP A 125 17.19 -10.79 -17.68
CA ASP A 125 17.15 -10.02 -16.44
C ASP A 125 16.35 -10.84 -15.43
N ARG A 126 17.04 -11.79 -14.81
CA ARG A 126 16.58 -12.47 -13.61
C ARG A 126 16.75 -11.54 -12.44
N GLU A 127 15.72 -11.56 -11.58
CA GLU A 127 15.71 -11.12 -10.19
C GLU A 127 15.46 -9.63 -9.95
N ARG A 128 14.25 -9.37 -9.63
CA ARG A 128 13.73 -8.59 -8.49
C ARG A 128 12.28 -8.23 -8.73
N SER A 129 11.42 -8.96 -8.06
CA SER A 129 9.98 -8.88 -8.25
C SER A 129 9.30 -8.23 -7.08
N MET A 130 9.77 -7.06 -6.72
CA MET A 130 8.93 -6.19 -5.91
C MET A 130 9.00 -4.79 -6.44
N TYR A 131 7.89 -4.40 -7.03
CA TYR A 131 7.74 -3.05 -7.53
C TYR A 131 7.41 -2.12 -6.36
N VAL A 132 8.34 -1.22 -6.09
CA VAL A 132 8.10 -0.07 -5.22
C VAL A 132 7.48 1.05 -6.07
N PRO A 133 6.37 1.65 -5.60
CA PRO A 133 5.63 2.64 -6.37
C PRO A 133 6.50 3.77 -6.91
N GLY A 134 6.58 3.90 -8.24
CA GLY A 134 7.35 4.95 -8.91
C GLY A 134 6.67 6.33 -8.91
N GLY A 135 5.38 6.38 -8.59
CA GLY A 135 4.54 7.57 -8.76
C GLY A 135 4.30 8.43 -7.52
N CYS A 136 4.59 7.94 -6.32
CA CYS A 136 4.30 8.64 -5.07
C CYS A 136 5.56 9.23 -4.41
N GLY A 137 6.10 10.29 -5.01
CA GLY A 137 7.20 11.05 -4.41
C GLY A 137 6.87 11.50 -2.99
N GLN A 138 5.66 12.03 -2.76
CA GLN A 138 5.21 12.50 -1.45
C GLN A 138 5.16 11.40 -0.39
N SER A 139 4.64 10.21 -0.67
CA SER A 139 4.59 9.11 0.28
C SER A 139 5.98 8.60 0.65
N SER A 140 6.92 8.52 -0.31
CA SER A 140 8.31 8.17 -0.03
C SER A 140 9.02 9.26 0.79
N MET A 141 8.75 10.54 0.51
CA MET A 141 9.27 11.66 1.29
C MET A 141 8.69 11.68 2.69
N HIS A 142 7.40 11.44 2.85
CA HIS A 142 6.76 11.33 4.15
C HIS A 142 7.33 10.15 4.96
N LEU A 143 7.49 8.99 4.34
CA LEU A 143 8.11 7.84 4.99
C LEU A 143 9.58 8.14 5.36
N ALA A 144 10.33 8.83 4.49
CA ALA A 144 11.68 9.28 4.78
C ALA A 144 11.74 10.22 6.00
N SER A 145 10.80 11.18 6.09
CA SER A 145 10.72 12.09 7.23
C SER A 145 10.33 11.41 8.55
N LEU A 146 9.56 10.32 8.48
CA LEU A 146 9.26 9.50 9.66
C LEU A 146 10.47 8.67 10.13
N LEU A 147 11.35 8.31 9.21
CA LEU A 147 12.54 7.49 9.51
C LEU A 147 13.75 8.32 9.97
N GLY A 148 13.83 9.59 9.60
CA GLY A 148 14.94 10.49 9.88
C GLY A 148 14.51 11.82 10.50
N ASP A 149 15.44 12.53 11.16
CA ASP A 149 15.24 13.89 11.64
C ASP A 149 15.33 14.86 10.46
N SER A 150 14.22 15.50 10.06
CA SER A 150 14.25 16.55 9.05
C SER A 150 13.52 17.81 9.49
N ARG A 151 14.28 18.93 9.56
CA ARG A 151 13.78 20.29 9.67
C ARG A 151 13.90 20.96 8.31
N VAL A 152 12.88 21.65 7.83
CA VAL A 152 12.66 21.96 6.40
C VAL A 152 13.18 23.34 5.97
N SER A 153 14.00 23.40 4.92
CA SER A 153 14.34 24.59 4.12
C SER A 153 14.31 24.32 2.60
N PRO A 154 14.26 25.31 1.70
CA PRO A 154 14.11 25.08 0.25
C PRO A 154 15.26 24.30 -0.42
N ALA A 155 16.49 24.35 0.11
CA ALA A 155 17.59 23.49 -0.31
C ALA A 155 17.30 22.01 0.00
N GLU A 156 16.41 21.75 0.93
CA GLU A 156 16.00 20.44 1.40
C GLU A 156 15.04 19.73 0.44
N ALA A 157 14.36 20.42 -0.47
CA ALA A 157 13.47 19.78 -1.45
C ALA A 157 14.25 18.79 -2.34
N MET A 158 15.49 19.12 -2.75
CA MET A 158 16.36 18.20 -3.48
C MET A 158 16.85 17.05 -2.60
N ILE A 159 17.18 17.34 -1.34
CA ILE A 159 17.60 16.33 -0.34
C ILE A 159 16.44 15.38 -0.05
N GLN A 160 15.23 15.91 0.11
CA GLN A 160 14.03 15.10 0.33
C GLN A 160 13.70 14.21 -0.88
N GLN A 161 13.87 14.71 -2.11
CA GLN A 161 13.68 13.92 -3.31
C GLN A 161 14.68 12.76 -3.41
N GLU A 162 15.94 13.03 -3.09
CA GLU A 162 17.00 12.02 -3.05
C GLU A 162 16.73 10.99 -1.93
N MET A 163 16.31 11.45 -0.75
CA MET A 163 15.93 10.59 0.35
C MET A 163 14.71 9.72 -0.01
N GLY A 164 13.69 10.30 -0.66
CA GLY A 164 12.54 9.54 -1.17
C GLY A 164 12.95 8.46 -2.19
N ARG A 165 13.99 8.70 -2.99
CA ARG A 165 14.56 7.71 -3.90
C ARG A 165 15.26 6.59 -3.13
N LYS A 166 16.11 6.92 -2.16
CA LYS A 166 16.79 5.93 -1.30
C LYS A 166 15.81 5.06 -0.53
N VAL A 167 14.72 5.64 -0.01
CA VAL A 167 13.63 4.85 0.64
C VAL A 167 13.03 3.84 -0.33
N LYS A 168 12.75 4.22 -1.58
CA LYS A 168 12.24 3.28 -2.60
C LYS A 168 13.21 2.16 -2.88
N ASP A 169 14.49 2.48 -3.03
CA ASP A 169 15.54 1.51 -3.27
C ASP A 169 15.65 0.55 -2.06
N ALA A 170 15.63 1.08 -0.84
CA ALA A 170 15.65 0.28 0.39
C ALA A 170 14.42 -0.65 0.50
N ILE A 171 13.19 -0.16 0.19
CA ILE A 171 11.99 -1.01 0.16
C ILE A 171 12.16 -2.14 -0.87
N SER A 172 12.77 -1.87 -2.03
CA SER A 172 12.99 -2.89 -3.05
C SER A 172 13.97 -3.99 -2.62
N MET A 173 14.79 -3.75 -1.60
CA MET A 173 15.72 -4.71 -1.01
C MET A 173 15.09 -5.55 0.09
N LEU A 174 13.92 -5.16 0.59
CA LEU A 174 13.19 -5.94 1.59
C LEU A 174 12.59 -7.22 0.99
N GLY A 175 12.31 -8.19 1.86
CA GLY A 175 11.49 -9.34 1.49
C GLY A 175 10.05 -8.93 1.15
N GLU A 176 9.39 -9.75 0.33
CA GLU A 176 8.05 -9.45 -0.22
C GLU A 176 7.01 -9.06 0.86
N THR A 177 6.98 -9.80 1.95
CA THR A 177 6.02 -9.57 3.05
C THR A 177 6.24 -8.23 3.75
N ASP A 178 7.51 -7.85 3.96
CA ASP A 178 7.86 -6.62 4.67
C ASP A 178 7.61 -5.38 3.79
N ALA A 179 7.99 -5.46 2.52
CA ALA A 179 7.72 -4.38 1.59
C ALA A 179 6.22 -4.20 1.35
N GLU A 180 5.43 -5.30 1.27
CA GLU A 180 3.99 -5.24 1.09
C GLU A 180 3.30 -4.47 2.22
N ILE A 181 3.64 -4.75 3.49
CA ILE A 181 3.00 -4.08 4.61
C ILE A 181 3.36 -2.59 4.68
N ILE A 182 4.59 -2.22 4.32
CA ILE A 182 5.01 -0.82 4.19
C ILE A 182 4.22 -0.11 3.09
N VAL A 183 4.07 -0.75 1.93
CA VAL A 183 3.30 -0.19 0.81
C VAL A 183 1.84 0.01 1.21
N MET A 184 1.20 -0.99 1.81
CA MET A 184 -0.18 -0.88 2.31
C MET A 184 -0.34 0.30 3.28
N ARG A 185 0.57 0.50 4.21
CA ARG A 185 0.46 1.51 5.25
C ARG A 185 0.75 2.92 4.75
N HIS A 186 1.86 3.10 4.00
CA HIS A 186 2.39 4.43 3.64
C HIS A 186 1.98 4.92 2.27
N TYR A 187 1.70 4.01 1.34
CA TYR A 187 1.35 4.38 -0.04
C TYR A 187 -0.13 4.19 -0.34
N GLU A 188 -0.78 3.20 0.25
CA GLU A 188 -2.21 2.96 0.07
C GLU A 188 -3.03 3.49 1.26
N HIS A 189 -2.35 3.98 2.32
CA HIS A 189 -2.98 4.57 3.51
C HIS A 189 -4.03 3.67 4.17
N LEU A 190 -3.78 2.35 4.16
CA LEU A 190 -4.66 1.39 4.80
C LEU A 190 -4.47 1.43 6.33
N THR A 191 -5.58 1.28 7.04
CA THR A 191 -5.60 1.13 8.49
C THR A 191 -5.01 -0.21 8.92
N ASN A 192 -4.61 -0.34 10.18
CA ASN A 192 -4.08 -1.60 10.68
C ASN A 192 -5.11 -2.74 10.62
N GLN A 193 -6.38 -2.42 10.87
CA GLN A 193 -7.49 -3.37 10.76
C GLN A 193 -7.72 -3.81 9.31
N GLU A 194 -7.66 -2.89 8.34
CA GLU A 194 -7.77 -3.21 6.91
C GLU A 194 -6.62 -4.11 6.46
N ILE A 195 -5.39 -3.80 6.91
CA ILE A 195 -4.20 -4.63 6.65
C ILE A 195 -4.35 -6.02 7.26
N SER A 196 -4.82 -6.12 8.52
CA SER A 196 -5.05 -7.41 9.18
C SER A 196 -6.06 -8.28 8.43
N THR A 197 -7.14 -7.66 7.93
CA THR A 197 -8.15 -8.31 7.09
C THR A 197 -7.55 -8.83 5.78
N LEU A 198 -6.77 -8.00 5.08
CA LEU A 198 -6.15 -8.36 3.80
C LEU A 198 -5.08 -9.45 3.93
N LEU A 199 -4.34 -9.45 5.03
CA LEU A 199 -3.28 -10.42 5.29
C LEU A 199 -3.81 -11.68 6.01
N ASN A 200 -5.09 -11.69 6.40
CA ASN A 200 -5.72 -12.74 7.20
C ASN A 200 -4.93 -13.06 8.47
N VAL A 201 -4.63 -12.02 9.25
CA VAL A 201 -3.93 -12.11 10.54
C VAL A 201 -4.65 -11.27 11.58
N SER A 202 -4.30 -11.41 12.86
CA SER A 202 -4.80 -10.51 13.89
C SER A 202 -4.18 -9.11 13.79
N GLU A 203 -4.88 -8.08 14.28
CA GLU A 203 -4.35 -6.71 14.29
C GLU A 203 -3.01 -6.58 15.03
N PRO A 204 -2.82 -7.20 16.22
CA PRO A 204 -1.52 -7.21 16.87
C PRO A 204 -0.42 -7.86 16.00
N ALA A 205 -0.75 -8.93 15.26
CA ALA A 205 0.19 -9.56 14.36
C ALA A 205 0.54 -8.66 13.17
N ALA A 206 -0.43 -7.92 12.61
CA ALA A 206 -0.18 -6.92 11.57
C ALA A 206 0.73 -5.80 12.09
N SER A 207 0.45 -5.25 13.30
CA SER A 207 1.30 -4.25 13.95
C SER A 207 2.73 -4.74 14.14
N MET A 208 2.90 -5.94 14.65
CA MET A 208 4.23 -6.51 14.86
C MET A 208 4.99 -6.79 13.55
N ARG A 209 4.28 -7.16 12.48
CA ARG A 209 4.88 -7.28 11.15
C ARG A 209 5.34 -5.93 10.63
N TYR A 210 4.51 -4.89 10.78
CA TYR A 210 4.85 -3.54 10.37
C TYR A 210 6.09 -3.02 11.12
N LEU A 211 6.15 -3.15 12.45
CA LEU A 211 7.30 -2.72 13.25
C LEU A 211 8.60 -3.43 12.81
N ARG A 212 8.52 -4.74 12.55
CA ARG A 212 9.67 -5.50 12.02
C ARG A 212 10.10 -5.03 10.64
N ALA A 213 9.13 -4.76 9.75
CA ALA A 213 9.40 -4.23 8.41
C ALA A 213 10.07 -2.85 8.45
N ILE A 214 9.60 -1.94 9.33
CA ILE A 214 10.23 -0.62 9.54
C ILE A 214 11.66 -0.76 10.07
N ARG A 215 11.92 -1.68 11.02
CA ARG A 215 13.28 -1.92 11.52
C ARG A 215 14.22 -2.38 10.41
N ARG A 216 13.80 -3.34 9.60
CA ARG A 216 14.58 -3.81 8.44
C ARG A 216 14.77 -2.73 7.40
N LEU A 217 13.75 -1.87 7.18
CA LEU A 217 13.88 -0.74 6.28
C LEU A 217 14.95 0.23 6.75
N LYS A 218 15.00 0.54 8.06
CA LYS A 218 16.06 1.37 8.66
C LYS A 218 17.45 0.76 8.42
N GLU A 219 17.61 -0.54 8.65
CA GLU A 219 18.85 -1.27 8.40
C GLU A 219 19.29 -1.16 6.93
N GLN A 220 18.36 -1.32 5.98
CA GLN A 220 18.66 -1.15 4.55
C GLN A 220 19.03 0.30 4.20
N MET A 221 18.35 1.29 4.80
CA MET A 221 18.70 2.70 4.63
C MET A 221 20.09 3.02 5.12
N GLN A 222 20.50 2.51 6.28
CA GLN A 222 21.84 2.68 6.83
C GLN A 222 22.93 2.02 5.97
N GLN A 223 22.60 0.89 5.31
CA GLN A 223 23.52 0.25 4.35
C GLN A 223 23.70 1.07 3.07
N LEU A 224 22.63 1.73 2.59
CA LEU A 224 22.67 2.59 1.40
C LEU A 224 23.31 3.95 1.68
N ASP A 225 23.16 4.44 2.89
CA ASP A 225 23.65 5.73 3.33
C ASP A 225 24.12 5.65 4.79
N PRO A 226 25.45 5.46 5.01
CA PRO A 226 26.01 5.41 6.36
C PRO A 226 25.82 6.70 7.18
N SER A 227 25.54 7.83 6.52
CA SER A 227 25.24 9.10 7.19
C SER A 227 23.80 9.19 7.69
N PHE A 228 22.95 8.23 7.31
CA PHE A 228 21.56 8.18 7.72
C PHE A 228 21.44 7.89 9.23
N GLN A 229 21.07 8.93 10.00
CA GLN A 229 20.77 8.77 11.43
C GLN A 229 19.28 8.43 11.57
N SER A 230 19.00 7.25 12.09
CA SER A 230 17.63 6.82 12.36
C SER A 230 17.11 7.49 13.64
N ASN A 231 15.91 8.05 13.58
CA ASN A 231 15.21 8.49 14.78
C ASN A 231 14.83 7.24 15.61
N GLU A 232 15.39 7.11 16.82
CA GLU A 232 15.17 5.93 17.69
C GLU A 232 13.78 5.90 18.35
N GLU A 233 13.04 7.02 18.30
CA GLU A 233 11.75 7.17 19.00
C GLU A 233 10.55 6.44 18.33
N LEU A 234 10.74 5.74 17.22
CA LEU A 234 9.65 5.10 16.43
C LEU A 234 9.46 3.60 16.70
N ILE A 235 10.08 3.05 17.77
CA ILE A 235 9.95 1.62 18.13
C ILE A 235 9.25 1.46 19.47
#